data_034340693a02fe2fecc76c0167657810
#
_entry.id   034340693a02fe2fecc76c0167657810
#
_cell.length_a   1.000
_cell.length_b   1.000
_cell.length_c   1.000
_cell.angle_alpha   90.00
_cell.angle_beta   90.00
_cell.angle_gamma   90.00
#
_symmetry.space_group_name_H-M   'P 1'
#
loop_
_entity.id
_entity.type
_entity.pdbx_description
1 polymer ?
#
loop_
_entity_poly.entity_id
_entity_poly.type
_entity_poly.pdbx_seq_one_letter_code
_entity_poly.pdbx_strand_id
1 'polypeptide(L)'
;DITRTMNELNRLSYEKAREDLILQIAKMYYLGQSTAEQISIIQKNIDRLRELRDITQAFYDNGMAMEIDLKRVNINLENMQVQYDNAQAMLTQQLNLLKYIMDYQADTDIVLEPVDTENIQTVELTGLNTNQYELQLLRSQGELAERQKKMISQGYLPSLSLTANWMYSAYTDKARNWFHSGPSNHWYDSNGIGLTLRIPIFDGLDKRSKLRKAKLDIENIRLNHENMQKNLETQYLNATNDLMNNRRNFYKQKDNYQLAEDVYEVTTDRYREGIVSMTEVLQDEMRMSEAQNNYISAHYNYRVTNLTLLKLTGQTESLLK
;
A
#
# COMPACT_ATOMS: atom_id res chain seq x y z
N ASP A 1 1.61 -4.02 34.02
CA ASP A 1 0.54 -4.67 33.27
C ASP A 1 -0.03 -3.82 32.14
N ILE A 2 -0.50 -2.57 32.37
CA ILE A 2 -0.93 -1.64 31.32
C ILE A 2 0.22 -1.36 30.34
N THR A 3 1.39 -1.03 30.85
CA THR A 3 2.61 -0.79 30.04
C THR A 3 2.96 -1.99 29.15
N ARG A 4 2.85 -3.21 29.67
CA ARG A 4 3.10 -4.42 28.88
C ARG A 4 2.08 -4.58 27.74
N THR A 5 0.80 -4.31 28.00
CA THR A 5 -0.23 -4.32 26.95
C THR A 5 -0.02 -3.21 25.92
N MET A 6 0.43 -2.02 26.33
CA MET A 6 0.81 -0.95 25.40
C MET A 6 2.01 -1.31 24.53
N ASN A 7 3.02 -1.96 25.09
CA ASN A 7 4.16 -2.46 24.31
C ASN A 7 3.72 -3.49 23.26
N GLU A 8 2.80 -4.40 23.62
CA GLU A 8 2.23 -5.37 22.68
C GLU A 8 1.42 -4.67 21.58
N LEU A 9 0.62 -3.66 21.90
CA LEU A 9 -0.08 -2.84 20.90
C LEU A 9 0.89 -2.16 19.93
N ASN A 10 1.99 -1.60 20.45
CA ASN A 10 3.01 -0.96 19.60
C ASN A 10 3.69 -2.00 18.69
N ARG A 11 4.00 -3.19 19.19
CA ARG A 11 4.55 -4.29 18.39
C ARG A 11 3.60 -4.71 17.28
N LEU A 12 2.33 -4.94 17.60
CA LEU A 12 1.31 -5.31 16.62
C LEU A 12 1.07 -4.21 15.57
N SER A 13 1.12 -2.94 16.00
CA SER A 13 1.01 -1.79 15.08
C SER A 13 2.20 -1.73 14.12
N TYR A 14 3.41 -2.03 14.60
CA TYR A 14 4.60 -2.12 13.76
C TYR A 14 4.49 -3.26 12.75
N GLU A 15 4.09 -4.47 13.18
CA GLU A 15 3.93 -5.61 12.27
C GLU A 15 2.85 -5.35 11.21
N LYS A 16 1.73 -4.72 11.60
CA LYS A 16 0.71 -4.30 10.65
C LYS A 16 1.26 -3.29 9.64
N ALA A 17 1.97 -2.27 10.10
CA ALA A 17 2.54 -1.25 9.21
C ALA A 17 3.59 -1.87 8.25
N ARG A 18 4.39 -2.83 8.75
CA ARG A 18 5.34 -3.60 7.93
C ARG A 18 4.63 -4.42 6.85
N GLU A 19 3.55 -5.12 7.20
CA GLU A 19 2.75 -5.89 6.24
C GLU A 19 2.13 -4.98 5.18
N ASP A 20 1.50 -3.87 5.59
CA ASP A 20 0.91 -2.89 4.68
C ASP A 20 1.95 -2.29 3.74
N LEU A 21 3.17 -2.01 4.24
CA LEU A 21 4.29 -1.50 3.43
C LEU A 21 4.76 -2.52 2.39
N ILE A 22 4.94 -3.79 2.77
CA ILE A 22 5.31 -4.88 1.84
C ILE A 22 4.31 -4.95 0.68
N LEU A 23 3.02 -4.93 0.99
CA LEU A 23 1.96 -4.98 -0.03
C LEU A 23 1.95 -3.73 -0.91
N GLN A 24 2.21 -2.56 -0.33
CA GLN A 24 2.30 -1.32 -1.10
C GLN A 24 3.49 -1.35 -2.06
N ILE A 25 4.66 -1.79 -1.61
CA ILE A 25 5.85 -1.97 -2.46
C ILE A 25 5.55 -2.96 -3.58
N ALA A 26 4.97 -4.12 -3.27
CA ALA A 26 4.63 -5.14 -4.27
C ALA A 26 3.65 -4.62 -5.33
N LYS A 27 2.61 -3.86 -4.92
CA LYS A 27 1.66 -3.22 -5.85
C LYS A 27 2.34 -2.22 -6.77
N MET A 28 3.21 -1.35 -6.22
CA MET A 28 3.95 -0.36 -7.00
C MET A 28 4.96 -1.02 -7.94
N TYR A 29 5.62 -2.08 -7.50
CA TYR A 29 6.52 -2.88 -8.33
C TYR A 29 5.77 -3.49 -9.53
N TYR A 30 4.61 -4.11 -9.30
CA TYR A 30 3.79 -4.68 -10.37
C TYR A 30 3.23 -3.62 -11.32
N LEU A 31 2.89 -2.44 -10.80
CA LEU A 31 2.47 -1.31 -11.63
C LEU A 31 3.61 -0.83 -12.54
N GLY A 32 4.81 -0.68 -11.99
CA GLY A 32 6.00 -0.33 -12.76
C GLY A 32 6.33 -1.36 -13.84
N GLN A 33 6.27 -2.67 -13.51
CA GLN A 33 6.45 -3.74 -14.49
C GLN A 33 5.41 -3.67 -15.62
N SER A 34 4.13 -3.45 -15.30
CA SER A 34 3.07 -3.33 -16.31
C SER A 34 3.29 -2.11 -17.23
N THR A 35 3.76 -1.00 -16.67
CA THR A 35 4.10 0.19 -17.48
C THR A 35 5.33 -0.05 -18.36
N ALA A 36 6.35 -0.76 -17.87
CA ALA A 36 7.51 -1.14 -18.66
C ALA A 36 7.14 -2.10 -19.81
N GLU A 37 6.23 -3.05 -19.56
CA GLU A 37 5.65 -3.93 -20.59
C GLU A 37 4.90 -3.12 -21.64
N GLN A 38 4.08 -2.14 -21.23
CA GLN A 38 3.37 -1.23 -22.12
C GLN A 38 4.33 -0.44 -23.01
N ILE A 39 5.41 0.10 -22.46
CA ILE A 39 6.45 0.81 -23.23
C ILE A 39 7.05 -0.09 -24.29
N SER A 40 7.36 -1.34 -23.95
CA SER A 40 7.90 -2.31 -24.91
C SER A 40 6.95 -2.60 -26.06
N ILE A 41 5.65 -2.73 -25.76
CA ILE A 41 4.60 -2.95 -26.77
C ILE A 41 4.45 -1.71 -27.65
N ILE A 42 4.36 -0.52 -27.07
CA ILE A 42 4.26 0.74 -27.84
C ILE A 42 5.47 0.89 -28.78
N GLN A 43 6.69 0.56 -28.32
CA GLN A 43 7.88 0.62 -29.16
C GLN A 43 7.77 -0.30 -30.38
N LYS A 44 7.29 -1.54 -30.19
CA LYS A 44 7.04 -2.47 -31.31
C LYS A 44 6.00 -1.94 -32.28
N ASN A 45 4.94 -1.29 -31.77
CA ASN A 45 3.91 -0.68 -32.62
C ASN A 45 4.47 0.51 -33.41
N ILE A 46 5.34 1.33 -32.80
CA ILE A 46 6.05 2.41 -33.51
C ILE A 46 6.90 1.83 -34.66
N ASP A 47 7.62 0.76 -34.43
CA ASP A 47 8.47 0.13 -35.45
C ASP A 47 7.62 -0.44 -36.59
N ARG A 48 6.48 -1.09 -36.31
CA ARG A 48 5.50 -1.54 -37.29
C ARG A 48 4.89 -0.38 -38.12
N LEU A 49 4.52 0.71 -37.45
CA LEU A 49 3.99 1.90 -38.14
C LEU A 49 5.04 2.59 -39.02
N ARG A 50 6.31 2.59 -38.64
CA ARG A 50 7.41 3.08 -39.46
C ARG A 50 7.56 2.25 -40.75
N GLU A 51 7.52 0.91 -40.61
CA GLU A 51 7.55 0.02 -41.77
C GLU A 51 6.33 0.25 -42.69
N LEU A 52 5.12 0.37 -42.11
CA LEU A 52 3.91 0.68 -42.87
C LEU A 52 3.99 2.03 -43.58
N ARG A 53 4.56 3.06 -42.97
CA ARG A 53 4.82 4.36 -43.57
C ARG A 53 5.72 4.22 -44.78
N ASP A 54 6.83 3.47 -44.67
CA ASP A 54 7.81 3.32 -45.73
C ASP A 54 7.21 2.59 -46.93
N ILE A 55 6.38 1.57 -46.70
CA ILE A 55 5.60 0.88 -47.76
C ILE A 55 4.61 1.86 -48.41
N THR A 56 3.88 2.64 -47.61
CA THR A 56 2.90 3.61 -48.12
C THR A 56 3.57 4.72 -48.94
N GLN A 57 4.75 5.17 -48.50
CA GLN A 57 5.53 6.14 -49.24
C GLN A 57 5.95 5.59 -50.63
N ALA A 58 6.45 4.34 -50.65
CA ALA A 58 6.81 3.71 -51.92
C ALA A 58 5.59 3.55 -52.86
N PHE A 59 4.43 3.25 -52.32
CA PHE A 59 3.17 3.17 -53.10
C PHE A 59 2.73 4.54 -53.62
N TYR A 60 2.85 5.59 -52.83
CA TYR A 60 2.56 6.95 -53.23
C TYR A 60 3.47 7.42 -54.35
N ASP A 61 4.79 7.18 -54.25
CA ASP A 61 5.80 7.55 -55.26
C ASP A 61 5.55 6.84 -56.60
N ASN A 62 4.93 5.67 -56.57
CA ASN A 62 4.56 4.91 -57.77
C ASN A 62 3.09 5.15 -58.21
N GLY A 63 2.39 6.07 -57.57
CA GLY A 63 0.97 6.43 -57.92
C GLY A 63 -0.06 5.36 -57.50
N MET A 64 0.30 4.41 -56.63
CA MET A 64 -0.57 3.34 -56.15
C MET A 64 -1.28 3.68 -54.86
N ALA A 65 -0.84 4.68 -54.11
CA ALA A 65 -1.51 5.17 -52.87
C ALA A 65 -1.79 6.69 -53.00
N MET A 66 -2.74 7.17 -52.19
CA MET A 66 -3.07 8.58 -52.13
C MET A 66 -2.23 9.28 -51.06
N GLU A 67 -1.95 10.60 -51.25
CA GLU A 67 -1.25 11.42 -50.25
C GLU A 67 -1.97 11.38 -48.85
N ILE A 68 -3.29 11.27 -48.87
CA ILE A 68 -4.05 11.19 -47.63
C ILE A 68 -3.75 9.94 -46.79
N ASP A 69 -3.40 8.82 -47.40
CA ASP A 69 -3.05 7.58 -46.73
C ASP A 69 -1.71 7.72 -46.01
N LEU A 70 -0.73 8.33 -46.66
CA LEU A 70 0.56 8.65 -46.05
C LEU A 70 0.41 9.63 -44.86
N LYS A 71 -0.45 10.65 -45.01
CA LYS A 71 -0.76 11.56 -43.88
C LYS A 71 -1.39 10.85 -42.70
N ARG A 72 -2.30 9.89 -42.94
CA ARG A 72 -2.94 9.08 -41.88
C ARG A 72 -1.92 8.24 -41.10
N VAL A 73 -1.01 7.58 -41.79
CA VAL A 73 0.05 6.79 -41.13
C VAL A 73 0.95 7.68 -40.31
N ASN A 74 1.37 8.84 -40.85
CA ASN A 74 2.21 9.79 -40.12
C ASN A 74 1.52 10.32 -38.84
N ILE A 75 0.22 10.64 -38.89
CA ILE A 75 -0.54 11.06 -37.71
C ILE A 75 -0.55 9.98 -36.66
N ASN A 76 -0.77 8.71 -37.04
CA ASN A 76 -0.76 7.59 -36.08
C ASN A 76 0.62 7.36 -35.49
N LEU A 77 1.68 7.48 -36.29
CA LEU A 77 3.06 7.37 -35.81
C LEU A 77 3.38 8.46 -34.77
N GLU A 78 3.02 9.71 -35.03
CA GLU A 78 3.21 10.81 -34.08
C GLU A 78 2.40 10.60 -32.80
N ASN A 79 1.12 10.17 -32.91
CA ASN A 79 0.30 9.85 -31.75
C ASN A 79 0.90 8.72 -30.90
N MET A 80 1.47 7.69 -31.54
CA MET A 80 2.10 6.57 -30.85
C MET A 80 3.39 7.03 -30.15
N GLN A 81 4.17 7.94 -30.77
CA GLN A 81 5.35 8.52 -30.14
C GLN A 81 4.99 9.33 -28.88
N VAL A 82 3.92 10.13 -28.93
CA VAL A 82 3.42 10.85 -27.76
C VAL A 82 2.99 9.87 -26.65
N GLN A 83 2.33 8.76 -27.00
CA GLN A 83 1.98 7.73 -26.02
C GLN A 83 3.21 7.08 -25.38
N TYR A 84 4.25 6.81 -26.18
CA TYR A 84 5.52 6.30 -25.70
C TYR A 84 6.17 7.24 -24.68
N ASP A 85 6.29 8.53 -25.01
CA ASP A 85 6.90 9.54 -24.16
C ASP A 85 6.12 9.69 -22.84
N ASN A 86 4.77 9.67 -22.90
CA ASN A 86 3.90 9.71 -21.73
C ASN A 86 4.09 8.47 -20.83
N ALA A 87 4.18 7.28 -21.43
CA ALA A 87 4.40 6.05 -20.70
C ALA A 87 5.78 6.02 -20.01
N GLN A 88 6.82 6.56 -20.67
CA GLN A 88 8.14 6.72 -20.08
C GLN A 88 8.13 7.69 -18.89
N ALA A 89 7.46 8.83 -19.02
CA ALA A 89 7.30 9.78 -17.93
C ALA A 89 6.56 9.15 -16.75
N MET A 90 5.50 8.38 -17.02
CA MET A 90 4.73 7.65 -16.00
C MET A 90 5.62 6.61 -15.29
N LEU A 91 6.40 5.82 -16.01
CA LEU A 91 7.33 4.85 -15.41
C LEU A 91 8.34 5.55 -14.49
N THR A 92 8.91 6.67 -14.95
CA THR A 92 9.84 7.45 -14.12
C THR A 92 9.20 7.92 -12.82
N GLN A 93 7.95 8.41 -12.87
CA GLN A 93 7.22 8.81 -11.66
C GLN A 93 6.95 7.62 -10.72
N GLN A 94 6.58 6.47 -11.28
CA GLN A 94 6.33 5.24 -10.51
C GLN A 94 7.61 4.74 -9.83
N LEU A 95 8.74 4.75 -10.53
CA LEU A 95 10.04 4.37 -9.98
C LEU A 95 10.50 5.34 -8.88
N ASN A 96 10.27 6.65 -9.05
CA ASN A 96 10.58 7.63 -8.01
C ASN A 96 9.73 7.40 -6.75
N LEU A 97 8.43 7.07 -6.91
CA LEU A 97 7.58 6.73 -5.78
C LEU A 97 8.01 5.40 -5.13
N LEU A 98 8.39 4.41 -5.92
CA LEU A 98 8.91 3.14 -5.42
C LEU A 98 10.20 3.35 -4.60
N LYS A 99 11.15 4.15 -5.10
CA LYS A 99 12.37 4.54 -4.37
C LYS A 99 12.02 5.20 -3.04
N TYR A 100 11.09 6.16 -3.05
CA TYR A 100 10.66 6.85 -1.85
C TYR A 100 10.08 5.90 -0.80
N ILE A 101 9.20 4.97 -1.20
CA ILE A 101 8.57 4.00 -0.28
C ILE A 101 9.60 3.01 0.28
N MET A 102 10.64 2.67 -0.50
CA MET A 102 11.72 1.76 -0.10
C MET A 102 12.87 2.46 0.62
N ASP A 103 12.77 3.77 0.87
CA ASP A 103 13.82 4.60 1.48
C ASP A 103 15.16 4.59 0.70
N TYR A 104 15.07 4.47 -0.64
CA TYR A 104 16.23 4.61 -1.51
C TYR A 104 16.49 6.06 -1.87
N GLN A 105 17.75 6.41 -2.14
CA GLN A 105 18.11 7.72 -2.63
C GLN A 105 17.53 7.96 -4.03
N ALA A 106 17.11 9.18 -4.32
CA ALA A 106 16.41 9.52 -5.57
C ALA A 106 17.25 9.28 -6.83
N ASP A 107 18.58 9.35 -6.73
CA ASP A 107 19.58 9.13 -7.80
C ASP A 107 19.95 7.66 -8.00
N THR A 108 19.47 6.75 -7.14
CA THR A 108 19.71 5.30 -7.30
C THR A 108 18.97 4.77 -8.52
N ASP A 109 19.65 4.07 -9.40
CA ASP A 109 19.00 3.39 -10.51
C ASP A 109 18.34 2.09 -10.05
N ILE A 110 17.05 1.94 -10.37
CA ILE A 110 16.29 0.70 -10.14
C ILE A 110 15.92 0.13 -11.51
N VAL A 111 16.29 -1.13 -11.73
CA VAL A 111 15.89 -1.90 -12.90
C VAL A 111 14.83 -2.90 -12.47
N LEU A 112 13.68 -2.86 -13.12
CA LEU A 112 12.61 -3.83 -12.90
C LEU A 112 12.92 -5.12 -13.67
N GLU A 113 12.69 -6.25 -13.06
CA GLU A 113 12.75 -7.53 -13.76
C GLU A 113 11.64 -7.61 -14.82
N PRO A 114 11.90 -8.25 -15.96
CA PRO A 114 10.86 -8.51 -16.95
C PRO A 114 9.69 -9.29 -16.35
N VAL A 115 8.50 -9.03 -16.85
CA VAL A 115 7.30 -9.72 -16.38
C VAL A 115 7.33 -11.18 -16.84
N ASP A 116 7.26 -12.11 -15.89
CA ASP A 116 6.99 -13.50 -16.21
C ASP A 116 5.48 -13.72 -16.37
N THR A 117 5.03 -13.88 -17.61
CA THR A 117 3.62 -14.07 -17.96
C THR A 117 3.19 -15.53 -17.90
N GLU A 118 4.14 -16.46 -17.75
CA GLU A 118 3.85 -17.91 -17.75
C GLU A 118 3.72 -18.46 -16.32
N ASN A 119 4.51 -17.92 -15.37
CA ASN A 119 4.56 -18.40 -13.98
C ASN A 119 3.94 -17.40 -12.99
N ILE A 120 2.67 -17.03 -13.18
CA ILE A 120 1.99 -16.24 -12.16
C ILE A 120 1.73 -17.15 -10.96
N GLN A 121 2.45 -16.88 -9.85
CA GLN A 121 2.23 -17.58 -8.59
C GLN A 121 0.76 -17.41 -8.16
N THR A 122 0.05 -18.53 -8.12
CA THR A 122 -1.35 -18.55 -7.66
C THR A 122 -1.36 -18.79 -6.16
N VAL A 123 -2.07 -17.95 -5.43
CA VAL A 123 -2.24 -18.09 -3.98
C VAL A 123 -3.02 -19.37 -3.69
N GLU A 124 -2.53 -20.19 -2.75
CA GLU A 124 -3.32 -21.28 -2.21
C GLU A 124 -4.44 -20.73 -1.33
N LEU A 125 -5.68 -21.08 -1.65
CA LEU A 125 -6.87 -20.66 -0.89
C LEU A 125 -7.00 -21.49 0.39
N THR A 126 -6.15 -21.20 1.36
CA THR A 126 -6.13 -21.89 2.68
C THR A 126 -7.25 -21.43 3.63
N GLY A 127 -8.08 -20.47 3.20
CA GLY A 127 -9.10 -19.83 4.02
C GLY A 127 -8.65 -18.50 4.59
N LEU A 128 -9.61 -17.74 5.17
CA LEU A 128 -9.31 -16.48 5.83
C LEU A 128 -8.41 -16.72 7.06
N ASN A 129 -7.30 -16.00 7.14
CA ASN A 129 -6.50 -15.98 8.37
C ASN A 129 -7.25 -15.22 9.47
N THR A 130 -7.74 -15.95 10.47
CA THR A 130 -8.46 -15.36 11.63
C THR A 130 -7.53 -14.63 12.60
N ASN A 131 -6.20 -14.73 12.39
CA ASN A 131 -5.18 -14.07 13.21
C ASN A 131 -4.60 -12.82 12.53
N GLN A 132 -5.42 -12.07 11.79
CA GLN A 132 -5.04 -10.80 11.15
C GLN A 132 -4.59 -9.78 12.20
N TYR A 133 -3.60 -8.95 11.87
CA TYR A 133 -3.09 -7.91 12.78
C TYR A 133 -4.18 -6.93 13.21
N GLU A 134 -5.15 -6.63 12.34
CA GLU A 134 -6.29 -5.78 12.66
C GLU A 134 -7.13 -6.35 13.81
N LEU A 135 -7.39 -7.66 13.80
CA LEU A 135 -8.14 -8.33 14.87
C LEU A 135 -7.33 -8.45 16.16
N GLN A 136 -6.03 -8.74 16.05
CA GLN A 136 -5.13 -8.77 17.20
C GLN A 136 -5.04 -7.41 17.89
N LEU A 137 -4.94 -6.32 17.12
CA LEU A 137 -4.93 -4.95 17.65
C LEU A 137 -6.20 -4.64 18.43
N LEU A 138 -7.39 -4.93 17.85
CA LEU A 138 -8.67 -4.70 18.54
C LEU A 138 -8.78 -5.55 19.81
N ARG A 139 -8.30 -6.80 19.82
CA ARG A 139 -8.24 -7.64 21.00
C ARG A 139 -7.36 -7.02 22.09
N SER A 140 -6.16 -6.60 21.74
CA SER A 140 -5.22 -5.97 22.68
C SER A 140 -5.73 -4.62 23.20
N GLN A 141 -6.47 -3.85 22.36
CA GLN A 141 -7.15 -2.63 22.79
C GLN A 141 -8.25 -2.94 23.81
N GLY A 142 -9.01 -4.01 23.60
CA GLY A 142 -10.00 -4.50 24.56
C GLY A 142 -9.38 -4.89 25.91
N GLU A 143 -8.25 -5.61 25.89
CA GLU A 143 -7.52 -5.94 27.11
C GLU A 143 -7.01 -4.69 27.84
N LEU A 144 -6.50 -3.71 27.09
CA LEU A 144 -6.06 -2.43 27.66
C LEU A 144 -7.22 -1.70 28.34
N ALA A 145 -8.37 -1.62 27.68
CA ALA A 145 -9.56 -0.98 28.23
C ALA A 145 -10.10 -1.71 29.49
N GLU A 146 -10.05 -3.05 29.54
CA GLU A 146 -10.39 -3.82 30.73
C GLU A 146 -9.43 -3.55 31.91
N ARG A 147 -8.12 -3.45 31.63
CA ARG A 147 -7.12 -3.08 32.64
C ARG A 147 -7.31 -1.65 33.15
N GLN A 148 -7.64 -0.70 32.26
CA GLN A 148 -7.97 0.67 32.63
C GLN A 148 -9.25 0.74 33.49
N LYS A 149 -10.29 0.00 33.14
CA LYS A 149 -11.50 -0.12 33.96
C LYS A 149 -11.18 -0.68 35.34
N LYS A 150 -10.32 -1.71 35.43
CA LYS A 150 -9.85 -2.26 36.70
C LYS A 150 -9.10 -1.22 37.53
N MET A 151 -8.24 -0.42 36.90
CA MET A 151 -7.52 0.68 37.58
C MET A 151 -8.50 1.73 38.15
N ILE A 152 -9.54 2.10 37.38
CA ILE A 152 -10.58 3.02 37.88
C ILE A 152 -11.33 2.40 39.09
N SER A 153 -11.68 1.09 39.03
CA SER A 153 -12.34 0.42 40.12
C SER A 153 -11.48 0.30 41.39
N GLN A 154 -10.17 0.14 41.23
CA GLN A 154 -9.22 0.11 42.35
C GLN A 154 -9.11 1.50 43.04
N GLY A 155 -9.47 2.58 42.34
CA GLY A 155 -9.53 3.92 42.94
C GLY A 155 -10.58 4.09 44.05
N TYR A 156 -11.47 3.11 44.28
CA TYR A 156 -12.33 3.06 45.44
C TYR A 156 -11.62 2.52 46.70
N LEU A 157 -10.48 1.85 46.54
CA LEU A 157 -9.73 1.29 47.67
C LEU A 157 -8.91 2.36 48.38
N PRO A 158 -8.64 2.21 49.70
CA PRO A 158 -7.69 3.07 50.39
C PRO A 158 -6.28 2.98 49.75
N SER A 159 -5.62 4.13 49.62
CA SER A 159 -4.22 4.18 49.16
C SER A 159 -3.32 4.55 50.33
N LEU A 160 -2.23 3.82 50.47
CA LEU A 160 -1.15 4.06 51.43
C LEU A 160 0.08 4.48 50.68
N SER A 161 0.62 5.67 50.98
CA SER A 161 1.88 6.15 50.41
C SER A 161 2.92 6.43 51.50
N LEU A 162 4.13 5.93 51.25
CA LEU A 162 5.31 6.24 52.04
C LEU A 162 6.13 7.27 51.26
N THR A 163 6.41 8.40 51.88
CA THR A 163 7.28 9.45 51.30
C THR A 163 8.51 9.59 52.16
N ALA A 164 9.66 9.64 51.53
CA ALA A 164 10.91 10.00 52.20
C ALA A 164 11.53 11.16 51.42
N ASN A 165 11.80 12.23 52.13
CA ASN A 165 12.47 13.37 51.55
C ASN A 165 13.73 13.72 52.36
N TRP A 166 14.78 14.03 51.65
CA TRP A 166 15.99 14.63 52.18
C TRP A 166 16.28 15.90 51.43
N MET A 167 16.41 16.99 52.16
CA MET A 167 16.62 18.29 51.60
C MET A 167 17.80 18.98 52.31
N TYR A 168 18.72 19.50 51.53
CA TYR A 168 19.82 20.29 52.03
C TYR A 168 19.53 21.76 51.70
N SER A 169 19.41 22.57 52.74
CA SER A 169 19.00 23.96 52.62
C SER A 169 20.03 24.89 53.22
N ALA A 170 20.20 26.04 52.61
CA ALA A 170 21.06 27.11 53.12
C ALA A 170 20.24 28.38 53.34
N TYR A 171 20.46 29.01 54.47
CA TYR A 171 19.99 30.38 54.75
C TYR A 171 21.19 31.35 54.73
N THR A 172 21.02 32.46 54.03
CA THR A 172 22.03 33.52 53.97
C THR A 172 21.38 34.89 54.11
N ASP A 173 22.01 35.75 54.84
CA ASP A 173 21.53 37.15 55.02
C ASP A 173 21.76 38.03 53.80
N LYS A 174 22.64 37.62 52.86
CA LYS A 174 22.99 38.38 51.66
C LYS A 174 23.10 37.46 50.46
N ALA A 175 22.36 37.73 49.40
CA ALA A 175 22.37 36.93 48.14
C ALA A 175 23.80 36.78 47.53
N ARG A 176 24.68 37.75 47.75
CA ARG A 176 26.08 37.71 47.29
C ARG A 176 26.90 36.58 47.93
N ASN A 177 26.52 36.12 49.14
CA ASN A 177 27.24 35.12 49.91
C ASN A 177 26.74 33.68 49.70
N TRP A 178 25.84 33.46 48.73
CA TRP A 178 25.18 32.18 48.52
C TRP A 178 26.15 30.98 48.36
N PHE A 179 27.31 31.19 47.77
CA PHE A 179 28.33 30.16 47.54
C PHE A 179 29.54 30.24 48.47
N HIS A 180 29.52 31.11 49.50
CA HIS A 180 30.63 31.25 50.42
C HIS A 180 30.32 30.55 51.74
N SER A 181 31.29 29.76 52.23
CA SER A 181 31.21 29.18 53.56
C SER A 181 31.70 30.22 54.57
N GLY A 182 30.76 30.74 55.38
CA GLY A 182 31.08 31.75 56.39
C GLY A 182 30.01 31.82 57.48
N PRO A 183 30.22 32.56 58.55
CA PRO A 183 29.33 32.64 59.69
C PRO A 183 27.91 33.20 59.36
N SER A 184 27.71 33.76 58.19
CA SER A 184 26.41 34.22 57.71
C SER A 184 25.65 33.20 56.83
N ASN A 185 26.21 32.02 56.56
CA ASN A 185 25.56 30.96 55.81
C ASN A 185 25.42 29.72 56.68
N HIS A 186 24.18 29.40 57.00
CA HIS A 186 23.86 28.18 57.76
C HIS A 186 23.28 27.14 56.81
N TRP A 187 24.08 26.09 56.60
CA TRP A 187 23.65 24.91 55.87
C TRP A 187 23.15 23.88 56.85
N TYR A 188 21.99 23.33 56.59
CA TYR A 188 21.43 22.22 57.40
C TYR A 188 20.73 21.23 56.47
N ASP A 189 20.77 20.00 56.88
CA ASP A 189 20.00 18.94 56.29
C ASP A 189 18.70 18.76 57.05
N SER A 190 17.63 18.45 56.32
CA SER A 190 16.34 18.12 56.86
C SER A 190 15.85 16.81 56.22
N ASN A 191 15.49 15.89 57.10
CA ASN A 191 14.98 14.56 56.70
C ASN A 191 13.54 14.47 57.15
N GLY A 192 12.67 13.90 56.27
CA GLY A 192 11.30 13.63 56.63
C GLY A 192 10.88 12.27 56.10
N ILE A 193 10.23 11.49 56.94
CA ILE A 193 9.53 10.28 56.55
C ILE A 193 8.07 10.49 56.87
N GLY A 194 7.21 10.33 55.83
CA GLY A 194 5.76 10.49 55.97
C GLY A 194 5.02 9.25 55.51
N LEU A 195 4.05 8.83 56.26
CA LEU A 195 3.10 7.78 55.90
C LEU A 195 1.70 8.40 55.78
N THR A 196 1.15 8.36 54.55
CA THR A 196 -0.15 8.97 54.26
C THR A 196 -1.13 7.89 53.84
N LEU A 197 -2.20 7.74 54.61
CA LEU A 197 -3.36 6.89 54.27
C LEU A 197 -4.47 7.78 53.74
N ARG A 198 -4.88 7.55 52.48
CA ARG A 198 -6.01 8.26 51.88
C ARG A 198 -7.16 7.30 51.61
N ILE A 199 -8.31 7.58 52.24
CA ILE A 199 -9.54 6.80 52.11
C ILE A 199 -10.58 7.67 51.38
N PRO A 200 -10.96 7.36 50.12
CA PRO A 200 -11.96 8.12 49.39
C PRO A 200 -13.36 7.78 49.91
N ILE A 201 -14.01 8.70 50.60
CA ILE A 201 -15.35 8.52 51.17
C ILE A 201 -16.43 8.90 50.16
N PHE A 202 -16.26 10.04 49.48
CA PHE A 202 -17.19 10.57 48.50
C PHE A 202 -16.43 11.39 47.45
N ASP A 203 -16.71 11.16 46.18
CA ASP A 203 -16.05 11.81 45.02
C ASP A 203 -17.04 12.47 44.06
N GLY A 204 -18.25 12.77 44.49
CA GLY A 204 -19.26 13.37 43.61
C GLY A 204 -19.73 12.45 42.46
N LEU A 205 -19.63 11.11 42.63
CA LEU A 205 -19.94 10.10 41.60
C LEU A 205 -19.00 10.10 40.37
N ASP A 206 -17.89 10.77 40.44
CA ASP A 206 -16.89 10.84 39.33
C ASP A 206 -16.41 9.44 38.92
N LYS A 207 -16.01 8.60 39.89
CA LYS A 207 -15.54 7.23 39.59
C LYS A 207 -16.67 6.36 39.01
N ARG A 208 -17.91 6.54 39.47
CA ARG A 208 -19.08 5.82 38.92
C ARG A 208 -19.28 6.19 37.45
N SER A 209 -19.17 7.47 37.10
CA SER A 209 -19.30 7.97 35.73
C SER A 209 -18.14 7.47 34.86
N LYS A 210 -16.91 7.48 35.37
CA LYS A 210 -15.73 6.93 34.69
C LYS A 210 -15.85 5.43 34.44
N LEU A 211 -16.34 4.66 35.41
CA LEU A 211 -16.59 3.22 35.24
C LEU A 211 -17.66 2.94 34.19
N ARG A 212 -18.74 3.74 34.18
CA ARG A 212 -19.78 3.61 33.15
C ARG A 212 -19.22 3.91 31.75
N LYS A 213 -18.45 4.96 31.63
CA LYS A 213 -17.74 5.28 30.38
C LYS A 213 -16.83 4.14 29.93
N ALA A 214 -15.97 3.63 30.82
CA ALA A 214 -15.06 2.54 30.51
C ALA A 214 -15.79 1.26 30.06
N LYS A 215 -16.96 0.95 30.63
CA LYS A 215 -17.80 -0.17 30.17
C LYS A 215 -18.33 0.04 28.76
N LEU A 216 -18.75 1.26 28.41
CA LEU A 216 -19.20 1.60 27.06
C LEU A 216 -18.04 1.56 26.06
N ASP A 217 -16.86 2.01 26.44
CA ASP A 217 -15.65 1.95 25.60
C ASP A 217 -15.28 0.49 25.29
N ILE A 218 -15.33 -0.41 26.26
CA ILE A 218 -15.11 -1.86 26.07
C ILE A 218 -16.14 -2.45 25.11
N GLU A 219 -17.42 -2.11 25.30
CA GLU A 219 -18.49 -2.59 24.42
C GLU A 219 -18.30 -2.09 22.98
N ASN A 220 -17.91 -0.83 22.80
CA ASN A 220 -17.58 -0.29 21.48
C ASN A 220 -16.41 -1.06 20.82
N ILE A 221 -15.35 -1.37 21.58
CA ILE A 221 -14.22 -2.15 21.05
C ILE A 221 -14.67 -3.56 20.66
N ARG A 222 -15.54 -4.21 21.46
CA ARG A 222 -16.11 -5.52 21.16
C ARG A 222 -16.90 -5.48 19.84
N LEU A 223 -17.80 -4.50 19.70
CA LEU A 223 -18.59 -4.33 18.47
C LEU A 223 -17.70 -4.04 17.24
N ASN A 224 -16.65 -3.23 17.42
CA ASN A 224 -15.69 -2.97 16.36
C ASN A 224 -14.93 -4.24 15.94
N HIS A 225 -14.57 -5.09 16.91
CA HIS A 225 -13.92 -6.38 16.61
C HIS A 225 -14.87 -7.30 15.81
N GLU A 226 -16.12 -7.43 16.20
CA GLU A 226 -17.11 -8.23 15.47
C GLU A 226 -17.36 -7.68 14.06
N ASN A 227 -17.46 -6.35 13.92
CA ASN A 227 -17.63 -5.71 12.63
C ASN A 227 -16.40 -5.90 11.73
N MET A 228 -15.20 -5.78 12.29
CA MET A 228 -13.94 -6.02 11.55
C MET A 228 -13.85 -7.47 11.06
N GLN A 229 -14.23 -8.43 11.91
CA GLN A 229 -14.26 -9.85 11.51
C GLN A 229 -15.19 -10.07 10.31
N LYS A 230 -16.42 -9.57 10.37
CA LYS A 230 -17.39 -9.67 9.25
C LYS A 230 -16.87 -8.97 7.99
N ASN A 231 -16.21 -7.84 8.15
CA ASN A 231 -15.61 -7.11 7.03
C ASN A 231 -14.51 -7.93 6.35
N LEU A 232 -13.60 -8.53 7.13
CA LEU A 232 -12.53 -9.39 6.61
C LEU A 232 -13.10 -10.65 5.92
N GLU A 233 -14.15 -11.27 6.48
CA GLU A 233 -14.87 -12.39 5.85
C GLU A 233 -15.45 -11.97 4.49
N THR A 234 -16.09 -10.80 4.44
CA THR A 234 -16.64 -10.25 3.18
C THR A 234 -15.54 -9.93 2.17
N GLN A 235 -14.43 -9.32 2.62
CA GLN A 235 -13.28 -9.04 1.76
C GLN A 235 -12.68 -10.34 1.19
N TYR A 236 -12.55 -11.38 2.01
CA TYR A 236 -12.03 -12.67 1.56
C TYR A 236 -12.92 -13.32 0.49
N LEU A 237 -14.24 -13.32 0.70
CA LEU A 237 -15.20 -13.86 -0.27
C LEU A 237 -15.16 -13.07 -1.59
N ASN A 238 -15.11 -11.75 -1.52
CA ASN A 238 -15.02 -10.89 -2.70
C ASN A 238 -13.69 -11.11 -3.42
N ALA A 239 -12.56 -11.09 -2.71
CA ALA A 239 -11.24 -11.30 -3.29
C ALA A 239 -11.10 -12.69 -3.94
N THR A 240 -11.75 -13.72 -3.39
CA THR A 240 -11.78 -15.06 -4.00
C THR A 240 -12.56 -15.07 -5.31
N ASN A 241 -13.72 -14.39 -5.34
CA ASN A 241 -14.50 -14.23 -6.59
C ASN A 241 -13.72 -13.40 -7.63
N ASP A 242 -13.07 -12.31 -7.19
CA ASP A 242 -12.25 -11.47 -8.05
C ASP A 242 -11.07 -12.23 -8.63
N LEU A 243 -10.43 -13.13 -7.84
CA LEU A 243 -9.35 -13.98 -8.34
C LEU A 243 -9.81 -14.85 -9.51
N MET A 244 -10.95 -15.54 -9.36
CA MET A 244 -11.48 -16.40 -10.42
C MET A 244 -11.84 -15.60 -11.67
N ASN A 245 -12.45 -14.43 -11.50
CA ASN A 245 -12.84 -13.55 -12.59
C ASN A 245 -11.62 -12.93 -13.28
N ASN A 246 -10.68 -12.35 -12.53
CA ASN A 246 -9.49 -11.71 -13.08
C ASN A 246 -8.56 -12.72 -13.75
N ARG A 247 -8.42 -13.93 -13.19
CA ARG A 247 -7.69 -15.02 -13.85
C ARG A 247 -8.30 -15.37 -15.21
N ARG A 248 -9.63 -15.58 -15.26
CA ARG A 248 -10.32 -15.90 -16.53
C ARG A 248 -10.22 -14.74 -17.52
N ASN A 249 -10.36 -13.51 -17.03
CA ASN A 249 -10.24 -12.30 -17.86
C ASN A 249 -8.83 -12.18 -18.44
N PHE A 250 -7.80 -12.38 -17.63
CA PHE A 250 -6.40 -12.35 -18.08
C PHE A 250 -6.15 -13.31 -19.26
N TYR A 251 -6.53 -14.59 -19.13
CA TYR A 251 -6.33 -15.55 -20.23
C TYR A 251 -7.13 -15.17 -21.48
N LYS A 252 -8.38 -14.72 -21.32
CA LYS A 252 -9.19 -14.28 -22.47
C LYS A 252 -8.60 -13.05 -23.16
N GLN A 253 -8.07 -12.07 -22.39
CA GLN A 253 -7.45 -10.89 -22.99
C GLN A 253 -6.10 -11.23 -23.65
N LYS A 254 -5.36 -12.22 -23.12
CA LYS A 254 -4.16 -12.76 -23.76
C LYS A 254 -4.50 -13.35 -25.13
N ASP A 255 -5.51 -14.22 -25.19
CA ASP A 255 -5.97 -14.82 -26.45
C ASP A 255 -6.49 -13.77 -27.44
N ASN A 256 -7.25 -12.77 -26.96
CA ASN A 256 -7.76 -11.67 -27.79
C ASN A 256 -6.64 -10.81 -28.35
N TYR A 257 -5.61 -10.54 -27.55
CA TYR A 257 -4.43 -9.78 -28.01
C TYR A 257 -3.71 -10.56 -29.13
N GLN A 258 -3.44 -11.84 -28.96
CA GLN A 258 -2.80 -12.68 -29.97
C GLN A 258 -3.62 -12.68 -31.28
N LEU A 259 -4.94 -12.90 -31.17
CA LEU A 259 -5.81 -12.87 -32.34
C LEU A 259 -5.81 -11.51 -33.05
N ALA A 260 -5.84 -10.40 -32.30
CA ALA A 260 -5.81 -9.06 -32.89
C ALA A 260 -4.45 -8.78 -33.57
N GLU A 261 -3.35 -9.29 -33.04
CA GLU A 261 -2.01 -9.21 -33.66
C GLU A 261 -1.99 -9.98 -34.98
N ASP A 262 -2.47 -11.24 -35.00
CA ASP A 262 -2.58 -12.06 -36.21
C ASP A 262 -3.42 -11.37 -37.30
N VAL A 263 -4.58 -10.79 -36.91
CA VAL A 263 -5.46 -10.05 -37.85
C VAL A 263 -4.73 -8.85 -38.45
N TYR A 264 -4.05 -8.05 -37.61
CA TYR A 264 -3.28 -6.88 -38.09
C TYR A 264 -2.15 -7.30 -39.05
N GLU A 265 -1.43 -8.38 -38.75
CA GLU A 265 -0.36 -8.88 -39.64
C GLU A 265 -0.92 -9.31 -41.01
N VAL A 266 -1.99 -10.11 -41.03
CA VAL A 266 -2.65 -10.53 -42.27
C VAL A 266 -3.20 -9.35 -43.07
N THR A 267 -3.79 -8.37 -42.40
CA THR A 267 -4.34 -7.15 -43.07
C THR A 267 -3.20 -6.31 -43.64
N THR A 268 -2.06 -6.19 -42.93
CA THR A 268 -0.89 -5.48 -43.42
C THR A 268 -0.28 -6.16 -44.65
N ASP A 269 -0.19 -7.49 -44.67
CA ASP A 269 0.31 -8.25 -45.82
C ASP A 269 -0.62 -8.06 -47.05
N ARG A 270 -1.93 -8.12 -46.85
CA ARG A 270 -2.91 -7.83 -47.93
C ARG A 270 -2.81 -6.40 -48.45
N TYR A 271 -2.47 -5.44 -47.58
CA TYR A 271 -2.21 -4.08 -48.02
C TYR A 271 -0.94 -4.00 -48.92
N ARG A 272 0.12 -4.72 -48.57
CA ARG A 272 1.32 -4.86 -49.39
C ARG A 272 1.03 -5.45 -50.77
N GLU A 273 0.04 -6.31 -50.86
CA GLU A 273 -0.44 -6.91 -52.13
C GLU A 273 -1.45 -6.00 -52.87
N GLY A 274 -1.84 -4.84 -52.30
CA GLY A 274 -2.83 -3.93 -52.86
C GLY A 274 -4.27 -4.41 -52.80
N ILE A 275 -4.59 -5.40 -51.93
CA ILE A 275 -5.92 -6.03 -51.84
C ILE A 275 -6.85 -5.25 -50.90
N VAL A 276 -6.32 -4.66 -49.83
CA VAL A 276 -7.10 -3.91 -48.82
C VAL A 276 -6.65 -2.46 -48.75
N SER A 277 -7.51 -1.60 -48.17
CA SER A 277 -7.23 -0.18 -48.01
C SER A 277 -6.37 0.14 -46.77
N MET A 278 -5.67 1.25 -46.79
CA MET A 278 -4.95 1.78 -45.60
C MET A 278 -5.89 1.98 -44.43
N THR A 279 -7.15 2.37 -44.67
CA THR A 279 -8.15 2.55 -43.60
C THR A 279 -8.42 1.26 -42.85
N GLU A 280 -8.43 0.12 -43.50
CA GLU A 280 -8.60 -1.21 -42.90
C GLU A 280 -7.39 -1.57 -42.00
N VAL A 281 -6.17 -1.36 -42.52
CA VAL A 281 -4.95 -1.60 -41.73
C VAL A 281 -4.93 -0.76 -40.44
N LEU A 282 -5.28 0.53 -40.54
CA LEU A 282 -5.30 1.43 -39.38
C LEU A 282 -6.43 1.11 -38.40
N GLN A 283 -7.57 0.54 -38.87
CA GLN A 283 -8.61 0.05 -37.99
C GLN A 283 -8.17 -1.19 -37.21
N ASP A 284 -7.47 -2.10 -37.85
CA ASP A 284 -6.97 -3.32 -37.19
C ASP A 284 -5.79 -3.00 -36.24
N GLU A 285 -4.97 -2.00 -36.59
CA GLU A 285 -3.97 -1.44 -35.66
C GLU A 285 -4.61 -0.90 -34.40
N MET A 286 -5.66 -0.09 -34.48
CA MET A 286 -6.38 0.43 -33.33
C MET A 286 -6.99 -0.68 -32.48
N ARG A 287 -7.58 -1.73 -33.09
CA ARG A 287 -8.13 -2.89 -32.36
C ARG A 287 -7.03 -3.69 -31.67
N MET A 288 -5.90 -3.87 -32.31
CA MET A 288 -4.73 -4.52 -31.70
C MET A 288 -4.21 -3.73 -30.50
N SER A 289 -4.06 -2.41 -30.65
CA SER A 289 -3.63 -1.51 -29.56
C SER A 289 -4.60 -1.54 -28.37
N GLU A 290 -5.91 -1.58 -28.63
CA GLU A 290 -6.94 -1.73 -27.57
C GLU A 290 -6.83 -3.08 -26.88
N ALA A 291 -6.67 -4.17 -27.64
CA ALA A 291 -6.50 -5.52 -27.09
C ALA A 291 -5.23 -5.64 -26.23
N GLN A 292 -4.13 -5.02 -26.65
CA GLN A 292 -2.87 -4.91 -25.88
C GLN A 292 -3.09 -4.21 -24.54
N ASN A 293 -3.75 -3.07 -24.53
CA ASN A 293 -4.04 -2.32 -23.30
C ASN A 293 -4.95 -3.11 -22.34
N ASN A 294 -5.95 -3.81 -22.89
CA ASN A 294 -6.84 -4.67 -22.11
C ASN A 294 -6.09 -5.87 -21.51
N TYR A 295 -5.16 -6.46 -22.24
CA TYR A 295 -4.31 -7.54 -21.76
C TYR A 295 -3.41 -7.07 -20.59
N ILE A 296 -2.68 -5.95 -20.74
CA ILE A 296 -1.83 -5.39 -19.69
C ILE A 296 -2.65 -5.08 -18.43
N SER A 297 -3.81 -4.46 -18.59
CA SER A 297 -4.70 -4.14 -17.47
C SER A 297 -5.22 -5.38 -16.76
N ALA A 298 -5.62 -6.40 -17.52
CA ALA A 298 -6.09 -7.68 -16.97
C ALA A 298 -4.97 -8.41 -16.23
N HIS A 299 -3.74 -8.37 -16.75
CA HIS A 299 -2.57 -8.95 -16.13
C HIS A 299 -2.26 -8.29 -14.78
N TYR A 300 -2.19 -6.97 -14.75
CA TYR A 300 -1.99 -6.20 -13.53
C TYR A 300 -3.07 -6.49 -12.48
N ASN A 301 -4.35 -6.46 -12.88
CA ASN A 301 -5.47 -6.72 -11.97
C ASN A 301 -5.43 -8.14 -11.38
N TYR A 302 -5.06 -9.14 -12.16
CA TYR A 302 -4.90 -10.50 -11.68
C TYR A 302 -3.78 -10.59 -10.62
N ARG A 303 -2.63 -9.96 -10.84
CA ARG A 303 -1.51 -9.93 -9.89
C ARG A 303 -1.87 -9.18 -8.60
N VAL A 304 -2.54 -8.03 -8.69
CA VAL A 304 -2.99 -7.26 -7.51
C VAL A 304 -4.02 -8.04 -6.68
N THR A 305 -4.91 -8.80 -7.33
CA THR A 305 -5.86 -9.64 -6.61
C THR A 305 -5.16 -10.77 -5.85
N ASN A 306 -4.11 -11.37 -6.42
CA ASN A 306 -3.27 -12.33 -5.70
C ASN A 306 -2.63 -11.70 -4.46
N LEU A 307 -2.08 -10.47 -4.54
CA LEU A 307 -1.53 -9.77 -3.36
C LEU A 307 -2.58 -9.56 -2.26
N THR A 308 -3.79 -9.21 -2.64
CA THR A 308 -4.89 -9.02 -1.69
C THR A 308 -5.22 -10.33 -0.96
N LEU A 309 -5.23 -11.45 -1.68
CA LEU A 309 -5.45 -12.76 -1.07
C LEU A 309 -4.28 -13.22 -0.21
N LEU A 310 -3.02 -12.95 -0.60
CA LEU A 310 -1.84 -13.21 0.25
C LEU A 310 -1.98 -12.53 1.61
N LYS A 311 -2.46 -11.28 1.64
CA LYS A 311 -2.75 -10.59 2.90
C LYS A 311 -3.84 -11.32 3.68
N LEU A 312 -4.99 -11.58 3.05
CA LEU A 312 -6.16 -12.15 3.72
C LEU A 312 -5.95 -13.60 4.20
N THR A 313 -5.05 -14.33 3.55
CA THR A 313 -4.65 -15.69 3.97
C THR A 313 -3.45 -15.72 4.91
N GLY A 314 -2.81 -14.56 5.17
CA GLY A 314 -1.65 -14.45 6.06
C GLY A 314 -0.35 -14.99 5.45
N GLN A 315 -0.25 -14.98 4.11
CA GLN A 315 0.91 -15.49 3.37
C GLN A 315 1.83 -14.37 2.85
N THR A 316 1.75 -13.16 3.41
CA THR A 316 2.45 -11.96 2.95
C THR A 316 3.98 -12.12 2.96
N GLU A 317 4.52 -12.93 3.89
CA GLU A 317 5.96 -13.21 3.97
C GLU A 317 6.53 -13.98 2.76
N SER A 318 5.67 -14.63 1.97
CA SER A 318 6.11 -15.30 0.73
C SER A 318 6.63 -14.31 -0.33
N LEU A 319 6.24 -13.04 -0.23
CA LEU A 319 6.72 -11.95 -1.11
C LEU A 319 8.16 -11.52 -0.82
N LEU A 320 8.74 -11.94 0.30
CA LEU A 320 10.11 -11.58 0.69
C LEU A 320 11.14 -12.66 0.31
N LYS A 321 10.72 -13.74 -0.27
CA LYS A 321 11.55 -14.87 -0.73
C LYS A 321 11.80 -14.80 -2.23
#